data_bff17b81f4b398922ce51a6ac7ee07c9
#
_entry.id   bff17b81f4b398922ce51a6ac7ee07c9
#
_cell.length_a   1.000
_cell.length_b   1.000
_cell.length_c   1.000
_cell.angle_alpha   90.00
_cell.angle_beta   90.00
_cell.angle_gamma   90.00
#
_symmetry.space_group_name_H-M   'P 1'
#
loop_
_entity.id
_entity.type
_entity.pdbx_description
1 polymer ?
#
loop_
_entity_poly.entity_id
_entity_poly.type
_entity_poly.pdbx_seq_one_letter_code
_entity_poly.pdbx_strand_id
1 'polypeptide(L)'
;MTIRFLPAPGAPRRLAAAQLSNSVGDGAYYVCSALYFTRVVGLSPAQIGLGLTLAWAVGSVAGVPLGALADRRGPRGTSVLLALATAASVASFLFIRSFPAFLCAVVLYAVSQCGLAAARQALLAGLVAPRERTGVLAHLQSTLNAGLALGAALGGLALGAGTERAYLVVFALDAVSFLVCAAVLRGLPPVAPAPGRSAGEPRLAVLRDRPYALVTLLNAVLLLRMPLLSLAIPLWIAERTQAPGWLVSALFVLNTLAVMLFQVRLARPVTDLDSAGRALRTSGVVMALSCAVFAVSALPSSGWLAAVLLVAGAVLLSDAEMRQSAGSWQIGFSLAPAERIGQYQGFFGTGVPVARTLGPLLLTALLLMWGIPGWLLLGGLLLAASFAMGPAARWARGRTGDDGGRAHAGAASPGLS
;
A
#
# COMPACT_ATOMS: atom_id res chain seq x y z
N MET A 1 -28.39 3.17 11.36
CA MET A 1 -27.04 2.58 11.56
C MET A 1 -26.00 3.66 11.28
N THR A 2 -25.50 4.31 12.33
CA THR A 2 -24.61 5.48 12.23
C THR A 2 -23.27 5.07 11.63
N ILE A 3 -22.89 5.73 10.54
CA ILE A 3 -21.55 5.62 9.95
C ILE A 3 -20.58 6.25 10.95
N ARG A 4 -19.81 5.44 11.70
CA ARG A 4 -18.73 5.96 12.52
C ARG A 4 -17.55 6.29 11.59
N PHE A 5 -17.34 7.54 11.30
CA PHE A 5 -16.19 8.03 10.54
C PHE A 5 -14.87 7.87 11.29
N LEU A 6 -14.92 7.83 12.62
CA LEU A 6 -13.75 7.65 13.47
C LEU A 6 -13.66 6.21 13.98
N PRO A 7 -12.45 5.63 14.05
CA PRO A 7 -12.24 4.32 14.65
C PRO A 7 -12.58 4.33 16.15
N ALA A 8 -12.73 3.13 16.72
CA ALA A 8 -12.99 2.95 18.14
C ALA A 8 -11.95 3.69 19.01
N PRO A 9 -12.34 4.20 20.20
CA PRO A 9 -11.39 4.82 21.12
C PRO A 9 -10.24 3.86 21.49
N GLY A 10 -9.09 4.43 21.88
CA GLY A 10 -7.91 3.64 22.25
C GLY A 10 -6.90 3.47 21.12
N ALA A 11 -6.31 2.28 20.98
CA ALA A 11 -5.24 2.01 20.02
C ALA A 11 -5.65 2.28 18.56
N PRO A 12 -6.84 1.88 18.06
CA PRO A 12 -7.24 2.14 16.68
C PRO A 12 -7.28 3.63 16.35
N ARG A 13 -7.79 4.49 17.26
CA ARG A 13 -7.84 5.94 17.05
C ARG A 13 -6.46 6.57 17.05
N ARG A 14 -5.54 6.12 17.90
CA ARG A 14 -4.15 6.58 17.92
C ARG A 14 -3.40 6.17 16.66
N LEU A 15 -3.61 4.94 16.17
CA LEU A 15 -3.06 4.49 14.88
C LEU A 15 -3.56 5.34 13.72
N ALA A 16 -4.86 5.71 13.71
CA ALA A 16 -5.42 6.61 12.72
C ALA A 16 -4.84 8.02 12.82
N ALA A 17 -4.62 8.54 14.03
CA ALA A 17 -3.97 9.83 14.21
C ALA A 17 -2.52 9.84 13.72
N ALA A 18 -1.75 8.77 14.00
CA ALA A 18 -0.41 8.60 13.46
C ALA A 18 -0.42 8.50 11.92
N GLN A 19 -1.42 7.79 11.36
CA GLN A 19 -1.60 7.69 9.91
C GLN A 19 -1.94 9.03 9.27
N LEU A 20 -2.87 9.79 9.86
CA LEU A 20 -3.27 11.11 9.36
C LEU A 20 -2.07 12.07 9.35
N SER A 21 -1.32 12.11 10.45
CA SER A 21 -0.16 12.98 10.57
C SER A 21 0.82 12.77 9.41
N ASN A 22 1.35 11.56 9.24
CA ASN A 22 2.31 11.34 8.16
C ASN A 22 1.71 11.44 6.76
N SER A 23 0.42 11.13 6.59
CA SER A 23 -0.22 11.22 5.26
C SER A 23 -0.40 12.66 4.77
N VAL A 24 -0.57 13.63 5.68
CA VAL A 24 -0.61 15.04 5.30
C VAL A 24 0.76 15.49 4.79
N GLY A 25 1.84 15.13 5.47
CA GLY A 25 3.20 15.39 5.00
C GLY A 25 3.51 14.73 3.66
N ASP A 26 3.27 13.40 3.57
CA ASP A 26 3.46 12.63 2.34
C ASP A 26 2.70 13.24 1.15
N GLY A 27 1.45 13.70 1.36
CA GLY A 27 0.64 14.31 0.30
C GLY A 27 1.27 15.59 -0.25
N ALA A 28 1.77 16.46 0.61
CA ALA A 28 2.46 17.67 0.21
C ALA A 28 3.80 17.37 -0.48
N TYR A 29 4.56 16.42 0.08
CA TYR A 29 5.82 15.93 -0.49
C TYR A 29 5.63 15.38 -1.91
N TYR A 30 4.65 14.51 -2.16
CA TYR A 30 4.42 13.89 -3.48
C TYR A 30 4.13 14.94 -4.57
N VAL A 31 3.45 16.02 -4.22
CA VAL A 31 3.14 17.10 -5.17
C VAL A 31 4.37 17.94 -5.50
N CYS A 32 5.24 18.21 -4.51
CA CYS A 32 6.33 19.17 -4.64
C CYS A 32 7.68 18.55 -5.01
N SER A 33 7.92 17.28 -4.64
CA SER A 33 9.26 16.68 -4.64
C SER A 33 9.94 16.67 -6.02
N ALA A 34 9.23 16.25 -7.06
CA ALA A 34 9.79 16.19 -8.40
C ALA A 34 10.25 17.57 -8.90
N LEU A 35 9.43 18.61 -8.68
CA LEU A 35 9.75 19.98 -9.11
C LEU A 35 10.86 20.59 -8.26
N TYR A 36 10.90 20.31 -6.97
CA TYR A 36 12.01 20.74 -6.13
C TYR A 36 13.34 20.16 -6.60
N PHE A 37 13.40 18.83 -6.78
CA PHE A 37 14.64 18.17 -7.21
C PHE A 37 15.08 18.58 -8.61
N THR A 38 14.15 18.89 -9.52
CA THR A 38 14.50 19.37 -10.87
C THR A 38 14.88 20.84 -10.88
N ARG A 39 14.07 21.72 -10.28
CA ARG A 39 14.22 23.18 -10.43
C ARG A 39 15.18 23.80 -9.42
N VAL A 40 15.22 23.27 -8.17
CA VAL A 40 16.01 23.84 -7.08
C VAL A 40 17.34 23.11 -6.95
N VAL A 41 17.33 21.77 -6.95
CA VAL A 41 18.55 20.96 -6.82
C VAL A 41 19.26 20.78 -8.16
N GLY A 42 18.55 20.89 -9.29
CA GLY A 42 19.11 20.78 -10.64
C GLY A 42 19.33 19.35 -11.12
N LEU A 43 18.64 18.36 -10.52
CA LEU A 43 18.73 16.98 -10.98
C LEU A 43 17.92 16.76 -12.26
N SER A 44 18.44 15.97 -13.19
CA SER A 44 17.67 15.58 -14.36
C SER A 44 16.50 14.66 -14.01
N PRO A 45 15.40 14.68 -14.78
CA PRO A 45 14.29 13.75 -14.59
C PRO A 45 14.73 12.26 -14.60
N ALA A 46 15.75 11.92 -15.40
CA ALA A 46 16.31 10.56 -15.45
C ALA A 46 17.01 10.19 -14.14
N GLN A 47 17.78 11.10 -13.54
CA GLN A 47 18.41 10.90 -12.23
C GLN A 47 17.37 10.70 -11.14
N ILE A 48 16.30 11.51 -11.11
CA ILE A 48 15.22 11.37 -10.14
C ILE A 48 14.52 10.02 -10.33
N GLY A 49 14.16 9.65 -11.55
CA GLY A 49 13.53 8.38 -11.86
C GLY A 49 14.39 7.18 -11.47
N LEU A 50 15.68 7.19 -11.81
CA LEU A 50 16.64 6.15 -11.43
C LEU A 50 16.78 6.05 -9.92
N GLY A 51 16.96 7.18 -9.22
CA GLY A 51 17.10 7.21 -7.77
C GLY A 51 15.86 6.65 -7.05
N LEU A 52 14.66 7.05 -7.46
CA LEU A 52 13.41 6.52 -6.90
C LEU A 52 13.23 5.03 -7.18
N THR A 53 13.54 4.57 -8.39
CA THR A 53 13.45 3.15 -8.76
C THR A 53 14.38 2.30 -7.89
N LEU A 54 15.66 2.69 -7.77
CA LEU A 54 16.63 2.00 -6.93
C LEU A 54 16.23 2.04 -5.45
N ALA A 55 15.77 3.19 -4.96
CA ALA A 55 15.35 3.36 -3.58
C ALA A 55 14.18 2.41 -3.22
N TRP A 56 13.14 2.36 -4.03
CA TRP A 56 12.01 1.48 -3.77
C TRP A 56 12.34 -0.01 -3.97
N ALA A 57 13.26 -0.35 -4.89
CA ALA A 57 13.78 -1.71 -5.02
C ALA A 57 14.52 -2.16 -3.75
N VAL A 58 15.45 -1.34 -3.23
CA VAL A 58 16.16 -1.62 -1.99
C VAL A 58 15.19 -1.64 -0.79
N GLY A 59 14.28 -0.67 -0.72
CA GLY A 59 13.27 -0.59 0.33
C GLY A 59 12.37 -1.83 0.39
N SER A 60 11.95 -2.36 -0.77
CA SER A 60 11.12 -3.58 -0.82
C SER A 60 11.83 -4.79 -0.22
N VAL A 61 13.10 -4.97 -0.52
CA VAL A 61 13.93 -6.05 0.06
C VAL A 61 14.14 -5.83 1.56
N ALA A 62 14.40 -4.59 1.98
CA ALA A 62 14.64 -4.24 3.39
C ALA A 62 13.39 -4.37 4.28
N GLY A 63 12.20 -4.30 3.71
CA GLY A 63 10.93 -4.44 4.46
C GLY A 63 10.83 -5.77 5.22
N VAL A 64 11.33 -6.87 4.65
CA VAL A 64 11.31 -8.20 5.27
C VAL A 64 12.19 -8.29 6.53
N PRO A 65 13.51 -7.97 6.48
CA PRO A 65 14.34 -8.00 7.66
C PRO A 65 13.97 -6.96 8.72
N LEU A 66 13.46 -5.79 8.32
CA LEU A 66 12.99 -4.77 9.26
C LEU A 66 11.66 -5.20 9.92
N GLY A 67 10.78 -5.90 9.22
CA GLY A 67 9.62 -6.57 9.80
C GLY A 67 10.03 -7.64 10.81
N ALA A 68 11.02 -8.48 10.48
CA ALA A 68 11.58 -9.46 11.43
C ALA A 68 12.26 -8.79 12.63
N LEU A 69 12.86 -7.61 12.46
CA LEU A 69 13.40 -6.82 13.57
C LEU A 69 12.28 -6.31 14.49
N ALA A 70 11.14 -5.87 13.91
CA ALA A 70 9.97 -5.46 14.68
C ALA A 70 9.39 -6.61 15.52
N ASP A 71 9.32 -7.81 14.96
CA ASP A 71 8.86 -8.99 15.69
C ASP A 71 9.78 -9.29 16.89
N ARG A 72 11.12 -9.15 16.74
CA ARG A 72 12.12 -9.50 17.77
C ARG A 72 12.33 -8.45 18.84
N ARG A 73 12.36 -7.16 18.47
CA ARG A 73 12.66 -6.04 19.39
C ARG A 73 11.41 -5.35 19.93
N GLY A 74 10.24 -5.79 19.47
CA GLY A 74 8.95 -5.19 19.75
C GLY A 74 8.52 -4.17 18.68
N PRO A 75 7.31 -4.34 18.15
CA PRO A 75 6.84 -3.58 16.99
C PRO A 75 6.66 -2.09 17.28
N ARG A 76 6.30 -1.69 18.54
CA ARG A 76 6.17 -0.28 18.91
C ARG A 76 7.49 0.47 18.83
N GLY A 77 8.54 -0.05 19.48
CA GLY A 77 9.85 0.60 19.49
C GLY A 77 10.45 0.70 18.07
N THR A 78 10.34 -0.37 17.30
CA THR A 78 10.79 -0.40 15.91
C THR A 78 10.02 0.57 15.02
N SER A 79 8.69 0.69 15.18
CA SER A 79 7.90 1.67 14.44
C SER A 79 8.31 3.12 14.77
N VAL A 80 8.56 3.42 16.05
CA VAL A 80 9.03 4.75 16.47
C VAL A 80 10.40 5.05 15.85
N LEU A 81 11.35 4.12 15.94
CA LEU A 81 12.69 4.29 15.36
C LEU A 81 12.63 4.53 13.85
N LEU A 82 11.83 3.74 13.13
CA LEU A 82 11.69 3.88 11.67
C LEU A 82 10.94 5.16 11.26
N ALA A 83 9.97 5.62 12.05
CA ALA A 83 9.35 6.92 11.83
C ALA A 83 10.35 8.08 12.03
N LEU A 84 11.20 8.00 13.06
CA LEU A 84 12.30 8.97 13.27
C LEU A 84 13.33 8.92 12.14
N ALA A 85 13.70 7.72 11.67
CA ALA A 85 14.60 7.56 10.53
C ALA A 85 13.99 8.15 9.24
N THR A 86 12.68 7.99 9.03
CA THR A 86 11.97 8.62 7.91
C THR A 86 11.99 10.14 8.05
N ALA A 87 11.71 10.68 9.24
CA ALA A 87 11.79 12.12 9.51
C ALA A 87 13.18 12.68 9.21
N ALA A 88 14.23 12.00 9.66
CA ALA A 88 15.61 12.40 9.39
C ALA A 88 15.96 12.34 7.89
N SER A 89 15.46 11.31 7.17
CA SER A 89 15.65 11.19 5.72
C SER A 89 14.99 12.35 4.97
N VAL A 90 13.74 12.69 5.33
CA VAL A 90 13.01 13.83 4.74
C VAL A 90 13.70 15.15 5.09
N ALA A 91 14.12 15.33 6.34
CA ALA A 91 14.87 16.52 6.75
C ALA A 91 16.18 16.67 5.99
N SER A 92 16.85 15.57 5.63
CA SER A 92 18.08 15.63 4.83
C SER A 92 17.85 16.18 3.42
N PHE A 93 16.63 16.07 2.85
CA PHE A 93 16.29 16.65 1.55
C PHE A 93 16.46 18.18 1.51
N LEU A 94 16.34 18.85 2.65
CA LEU A 94 16.59 20.29 2.77
C LEU A 94 18.02 20.70 2.38
N PHE A 95 18.98 19.78 2.53
CA PHE A 95 20.42 20.05 2.36
C PHE A 95 21.02 19.39 1.11
N ILE A 96 20.22 18.65 0.33
CA ILE A 96 20.69 17.96 -0.89
C ILE A 96 21.04 18.97 -1.96
N ARG A 97 22.24 18.79 -2.57
CA ARG A 97 22.73 19.58 -3.69
C ARG A 97 23.41 18.72 -4.78
N SER A 98 23.36 17.39 -4.66
CA SER A 98 24.00 16.47 -5.61
C SER A 98 23.22 15.17 -5.76
N PHE A 99 23.41 14.49 -6.88
CA PHE A 99 22.74 13.19 -7.14
C PHE A 99 23.15 12.09 -6.13
N PRO A 100 24.43 11.91 -5.75
CA PRO A 100 24.78 10.90 -4.75
C PRO A 100 24.11 11.14 -3.39
N ALA A 101 24.07 12.40 -2.93
CA ALA A 101 23.36 12.75 -1.69
C ALA A 101 21.87 12.47 -1.79
N PHE A 102 21.24 12.81 -2.93
CA PHE A 102 19.85 12.48 -3.22
C PHE A 102 19.61 10.96 -3.17
N LEU A 103 20.47 10.16 -3.83
CA LEU A 103 20.33 8.72 -3.86
C LEU A 103 20.42 8.11 -2.46
N CYS A 104 21.39 8.51 -1.65
CA CYS A 104 21.52 8.04 -0.26
C CYS A 104 20.29 8.38 0.58
N ALA A 105 19.79 9.61 0.49
CA ALA A 105 18.65 10.07 1.26
C ALA A 105 17.36 9.38 0.85
N VAL A 106 17.09 9.22 -0.47
CA VAL A 106 15.87 8.59 -0.95
C VAL A 106 15.90 7.07 -0.72
N VAL A 107 17.06 6.41 -0.73
CA VAL A 107 17.20 5.00 -0.32
C VAL A 107 16.89 4.85 1.17
N LEU A 108 17.45 5.71 2.03
CA LEU A 108 17.15 5.68 3.46
C LEU A 108 15.65 5.93 3.72
N TYR A 109 15.05 6.88 3.01
CA TYR A 109 13.60 7.13 3.06
C TYR A 109 12.79 5.88 2.70
N ALA A 110 13.06 5.26 1.56
CA ALA A 110 12.31 4.10 1.10
C ALA A 110 12.48 2.88 2.01
N VAL A 111 13.69 2.62 2.49
CA VAL A 111 14.00 1.56 3.46
C VAL A 111 13.23 1.78 4.75
N SER A 112 13.27 2.99 5.29
CA SER A 112 12.57 3.36 6.53
C SER A 112 11.05 3.25 6.37
N GLN A 113 10.49 3.70 5.25
CA GLN A 113 9.06 3.62 4.94
C GLN A 113 8.57 2.17 4.81
N CYS A 114 9.29 1.31 4.07
CA CYS A 114 8.92 -0.10 3.94
C CYS A 114 9.01 -0.83 5.29
N GLY A 115 10.05 -0.55 6.06
CA GLY A 115 10.19 -1.09 7.42
C GLY A 115 9.11 -0.58 8.37
N LEU A 116 8.79 0.72 8.33
CA LEU A 116 7.72 1.32 9.14
C LEU A 116 6.36 0.71 8.81
N ALA A 117 6.08 0.48 7.54
CA ALA A 117 4.85 -0.18 7.11
C ALA A 117 4.74 -1.58 7.72
N ALA A 118 5.79 -2.41 7.63
CA ALA A 118 5.83 -3.75 8.21
C ALA A 118 5.70 -3.73 9.74
N ALA A 119 6.46 -2.85 10.43
CA ALA A 119 6.42 -2.71 11.87
C ALA A 119 5.06 -2.23 12.39
N ARG A 120 4.38 -1.31 11.68
CA ARG A 120 3.02 -0.85 12.01
C ARG A 120 1.98 -1.94 11.83
N GLN A 121 2.13 -2.82 10.84
CA GLN A 121 1.24 -3.98 10.69
C GLN A 121 1.42 -4.97 11.85
N ALA A 122 2.67 -5.23 12.28
CA ALA A 122 2.93 -6.04 13.47
C ALA A 122 2.36 -5.39 14.75
N LEU A 123 2.52 -4.07 14.90
CA LEU A 123 1.97 -3.31 16.03
C LEU A 123 0.44 -3.37 16.05
N LEU A 124 -0.21 -3.15 14.91
CA LEU A 124 -1.66 -3.28 14.77
C LEU A 124 -2.14 -4.67 15.15
N ALA A 125 -1.45 -5.71 14.69
CA ALA A 125 -1.81 -7.09 15.00
C ALA A 125 -1.69 -7.43 16.48
N GLY A 126 -0.75 -6.80 17.20
CA GLY A 126 -0.60 -6.97 18.65
C GLY A 126 -1.61 -6.16 19.48
N LEU A 127 -2.19 -5.09 18.92
CA LEU A 127 -3.11 -4.19 19.63
C LEU A 127 -4.58 -4.40 19.29
N VAL A 128 -4.88 -5.08 18.18
CA VAL A 128 -6.23 -5.22 17.63
C VAL A 128 -6.59 -6.69 17.47
N ALA A 129 -7.76 -7.07 17.95
CA ALA A 129 -8.27 -8.44 17.85
C ALA A 129 -8.35 -8.88 16.36
N PRO A 130 -8.06 -10.14 16.02
CA PRO A 130 -8.00 -10.63 14.64
C PRO A 130 -9.21 -10.26 13.78
N ARG A 131 -10.42 -10.39 14.34
CA ARG A 131 -11.68 -10.09 13.62
C ARG A 131 -11.89 -8.61 13.33
N GLU A 132 -11.21 -7.71 14.04
CA GLU A 132 -11.35 -6.26 13.91
C GLU A 132 -10.27 -5.63 13.01
N ARG A 133 -9.18 -6.35 12.72
CA ARG A 133 -8.01 -5.83 11.99
C ARG A 133 -8.37 -5.25 10.65
N THR A 134 -9.16 -5.96 9.85
CA THR A 134 -9.58 -5.50 8.51
C THR A 134 -10.42 -4.22 8.59
N GLY A 135 -11.32 -4.12 9.58
CA GLY A 135 -12.10 -2.90 9.82
C GLY A 135 -11.23 -1.71 10.24
N VAL A 136 -10.22 -1.93 11.10
CA VAL A 136 -9.27 -0.89 11.50
C VAL A 136 -8.43 -0.45 10.30
N LEU A 137 -7.93 -1.38 9.48
CA LEU A 137 -7.18 -1.06 8.25
C LEU A 137 -8.02 -0.25 7.26
N ALA A 138 -9.31 -0.54 7.15
CA ALA A 138 -10.23 0.25 6.34
C ALA A 138 -10.33 1.71 6.82
N HIS A 139 -10.39 1.94 8.14
CA HIS A 139 -10.33 3.28 8.71
C HIS A 139 -8.97 3.95 8.45
N LEU A 140 -7.85 3.22 8.60
CA LEU A 140 -6.53 3.74 8.31
C LEU A 140 -6.38 4.13 6.84
N GLN A 141 -6.96 3.35 5.91
CA GLN A 141 -6.95 3.67 4.49
C GLN A 141 -7.79 4.91 4.17
N SER A 142 -8.98 5.06 4.76
CA SER A 142 -9.78 6.29 4.62
C SER A 142 -9.03 7.50 5.18
N THR A 143 -8.38 7.35 6.33
CA THR A 143 -7.56 8.40 6.95
C THR A 143 -6.34 8.76 6.11
N LEU A 144 -5.69 7.75 5.50
CA LEU A 144 -4.58 7.94 4.54
C LEU A 144 -5.03 8.83 3.37
N ASN A 145 -6.15 8.48 2.72
CA ASN A 145 -6.64 9.24 1.58
C ASN A 145 -7.03 10.68 1.96
N ALA A 146 -7.67 10.87 3.12
CA ALA A 146 -7.98 12.20 3.64
C ALA A 146 -6.70 13.02 3.89
N GLY A 147 -5.69 12.42 4.52
CA GLY A 147 -4.41 13.07 4.78
C GLY A 147 -3.66 13.43 3.50
N LEU A 148 -3.60 12.50 2.53
CA LEU A 148 -2.98 12.75 1.22
C LEU A 148 -3.69 13.88 0.47
N ALA A 149 -5.02 13.96 0.50
CA ALA A 149 -5.78 15.03 -0.14
C ALA A 149 -5.50 16.40 0.50
N LEU A 150 -5.48 16.47 1.83
CA LEU A 150 -5.13 17.69 2.57
C LEU A 150 -3.68 18.11 2.27
N GLY A 151 -2.76 17.16 2.32
CA GLY A 151 -1.35 17.39 2.01
C GLY A 151 -1.14 17.85 0.57
N ALA A 152 -1.81 17.24 -0.39
CA ALA A 152 -1.74 17.64 -1.79
C ALA A 152 -2.25 19.07 -2.02
N ALA A 153 -3.29 19.50 -1.30
CA ALA A 153 -3.76 20.88 -1.33
C ALA A 153 -2.70 21.86 -0.79
N LEU A 154 -2.03 21.51 0.33
CA LEU A 154 -0.92 22.31 0.87
C LEU A 154 0.26 22.35 -0.10
N GLY A 155 0.62 21.22 -0.71
CA GLY A 155 1.64 21.16 -1.75
C GLY A 155 1.30 22.00 -2.97
N GLY A 156 0.02 22.01 -3.39
CA GLY A 156 -0.48 22.86 -4.47
C GLY A 156 -0.32 24.36 -4.18
N LEU A 157 -0.58 24.79 -2.94
CA LEU A 157 -0.34 26.16 -2.51
C LEU A 157 1.16 26.52 -2.59
N ALA A 158 2.04 25.61 -2.17
CA ALA A 158 3.49 25.81 -2.24
C ALA A 158 3.97 25.91 -3.69
N LEU A 159 3.40 25.09 -4.60
CA LEU A 159 3.65 25.18 -6.04
C LEU A 159 3.21 26.52 -6.62
N GLY A 160 2.03 27.00 -6.22
CA GLY A 160 1.52 28.32 -6.64
C GLY A 160 2.41 29.48 -6.20
N ALA A 161 3.04 29.37 -5.02
CA ALA A 161 4.02 30.34 -4.56
C ALA A 161 5.34 30.33 -5.36
N GLY A 162 5.72 29.15 -5.91
CA GLY A 162 6.84 28.97 -6.84
C GLY A 162 8.23 29.28 -6.26
N THR A 163 8.37 29.48 -4.95
CA THR A 163 9.62 29.87 -4.29
C THR A 163 10.35 28.67 -3.68
N GLU A 164 11.69 28.72 -3.63
CA GLU A 164 12.48 27.70 -2.94
C GLU A 164 12.03 27.53 -1.48
N ARG A 165 11.76 28.64 -0.78
CA ARG A 165 11.27 28.63 0.61
C ARG A 165 9.97 27.84 0.79
N ALA A 166 9.03 27.96 -0.16
CA ALA A 166 7.76 27.22 -0.11
C ALA A 166 8.00 25.70 -0.21
N TYR A 167 8.91 25.27 -1.07
CA TYR A 167 9.30 23.86 -1.15
C TYR A 167 9.97 23.38 0.14
N LEU A 168 10.89 24.16 0.70
CA LEU A 168 11.56 23.80 1.96
C LEU A 168 10.56 23.68 3.11
N VAL A 169 9.55 24.54 3.18
CA VAL A 169 8.46 24.45 4.18
C VAL A 169 7.69 23.14 4.02
N VAL A 170 7.43 22.67 2.80
CA VAL A 170 6.75 21.37 2.56
C VAL A 170 7.59 20.21 3.08
N PHE A 171 8.89 20.18 2.82
CA PHE A 171 9.77 19.13 3.35
C PHE A 171 9.90 19.19 4.88
N ALA A 172 9.98 20.40 5.45
CA ALA A 172 9.97 20.58 6.91
C ALA A 172 8.65 20.10 7.52
N LEU A 173 7.51 20.42 6.90
CA LEU A 173 6.18 19.93 7.31
C LEU A 173 6.13 18.40 7.30
N ASP A 174 6.65 17.78 6.25
CA ASP A 174 6.66 16.32 6.12
C ASP A 174 7.58 15.70 7.19
N ALA A 175 8.78 16.21 7.41
CA ALA A 175 9.66 15.77 8.48
C ALA A 175 8.98 15.87 9.87
N VAL A 176 8.33 17.02 10.17
CA VAL A 176 7.58 17.22 11.40
C VAL A 176 6.41 16.25 11.51
N SER A 177 5.72 15.96 10.41
CA SER A 177 4.61 15.01 10.39
C SER A 177 5.05 13.61 10.84
N PHE A 178 6.24 13.16 10.44
CA PHE A 178 6.84 11.90 10.92
C PHE A 178 7.30 11.98 12.37
N LEU A 179 7.77 13.11 12.86
CA LEU A 179 8.07 13.31 14.31
C LEU A 179 6.78 13.19 15.14
N VAL A 180 5.69 13.81 14.69
CA VAL A 180 4.36 13.69 15.35
C VAL A 180 3.88 12.24 15.27
N CYS A 181 4.02 11.57 14.13
CA CYS A 181 3.71 10.16 13.99
C CYS A 181 4.49 9.31 15.01
N ALA A 182 5.80 9.52 15.14
CA ALA A 182 6.65 8.83 16.11
C ALA A 182 6.20 9.09 17.56
N ALA A 183 5.86 10.32 17.91
CA ALA A 183 5.36 10.68 19.23
C ALA A 183 4.02 9.98 19.55
N VAL A 184 3.08 9.95 18.59
CA VAL A 184 1.79 9.26 18.75
C VAL A 184 1.99 7.76 18.89
N LEU A 185 2.86 7.14 18.08
CA LEU A 185 3.19 5.71 18.17
C LEU A 185 3.84 5.34 19.50
N ARG A 186 4.72 6.21 20.03
CA ARG A 186 5.33 6.04 21.37
C ARG A 186 4.29 5.98 22.49
N GLY A 187 3.19 6.72 22.36
CA GLY A 187 2.10 6.73 23.30
C GLY A 187 1.20 5.48 23.28
N LEU A 188 1.39 4.56 22.34
CA LEU A 188 0.64 3.30 22.29
C LEU A 188 1.15 2.31 23.36
N PRO A 189 0.31 1.34 23.81
CA PRO A 189 0.78 0.28 24.67
C PRO A 189 1.93 -0.52 24.06
N PRO A 190 2.89 -1.00 24.85
CA PRO A 190 3.92 -1.89 24.34
C PRO A 190 3.30 -3.22 23.94
N VAL A 191 3.75 -3.76 22.82
CA VAL A 191 3.47 -5.14 22.39
C VAL A 191 4.73 -5.94 22.67
N ALA A 192 4.57 -7.08 23.33
CA ALA A 192 5.69 -7.94 23.68
C ALA A 192 6.40 -8.42 22.40
N PRO A 193 7.74 -8.48 22.42
CA PRO A 193 8.51 -9.14 21.36
C PRO A 193 8.03 -10.59 21.19
N ALA A 194 8.14 -11.10 19.97
CA ALA A 194 7.92 -12.52 19.73
C ALA A 194 8.88 -13.40 20.56
N PRO A 195 8.45 -14.62 20.98
CA PRO A 195 9.32 -15.57 21.64
C PRO A 195 10.60 -15.81 20.87
N GLY A 196 11.69 -16.10 21.60
CA GLY A 196 12.99 -16.40 21.00
C GLY A 196 12.88 -17.55 20.01
N ARG A 197 13.70 -17.52 18.96
CA ARG A 197 13.71 -18.55 17.92
C ARG A 197 14.23 -19.87 18.46
N SER A 198 13.61 -20.96 18.02
CA SER A 198 14.15 -22.30 18.23
C SER A 198 15.50 -22.49 17.50
N ALA A 199 16.39 -23.30 18.08
CA ALA A 199 17.65 -23.63 17.42
C ALA A 199 17.38 -24.29 16.06
N GLY A 200 18.05 -23.81 15.00
CA GLY A 200 17.88 -24.33 13.63
C GLY A 200 16.82 -23.60 12.77
N GLU A 201 16.01 -22.73 13.32
CA GLU A 201 15.06 -21.96 12.52
C GLU A 201 15.71 -20.91 11.61
N PRO A 202 15.31 -20.82 10.32
CA PRO A 202 15.87 -19.84 9.39
C PRO A 202 15.54 -18.41 9.81
N ARG A 203 16.50 -17.49 9.62
CA ARG A 203 16.33 -16.06 9.99
C ARG A 203 15.17 -15.40 9.26
N LEU A 204 14.94 -15.75 8.00
CA LEU A 204 13.89 -15.26 7.13
C LEU A 204 13.05 -16.43 6.62
N ALA A 205 12.27 -17.04 7.51
CA ALA A 205 11.44 -18.21 7.22
C ALA A 205 10.43 -17.96 6.10
N VAL A 206 9.90 -16.74 5.99
CA VAL A 206 8.94 -16.37 4.96
C VAL A 206 9.47 -16.57 3.54
N LEU A 207 10.79 -16.45 3.30
CA LEU A 207 11.38 -16.67 1.98
C LEU A 207 11.35 -18.13 1.53
N ARG A 208 11.15 -19.07 2.46
CA ARG A 208 11.01 -20.51 2.20
C ARG A 208 9.56 -20.98 2.18
N ASP A 209 8.63 -20.09 2.52
CA ASP A 209 7.19 -20.36 2.53
C ASP A 209 6.60 -20.18 1.12
N ARG A 210 6.68 -21.23 0.31
CA ARG A 210 6.20 -21.22 -1.08
C ARG A 210 4.72 -20.87 -1.21
N PRO A 211 3.79 -21.40 -0.40
CA PRO A 211 2.38 -21.01 -0.47
C PRO A 211 2.16 -19.53 -0.19
N TYR A 212 2.83 -18.97 0.83
CA TYR A 212 2.73 -17.54 1.14
C TYR A 212 3.38 -16.68 0.05
N ALA A 213 4.47 -17.15 -0.55
CA ALA A 213 5.08 -16.48 -1.70
C ALA A 213 4.13 -16.42 -2.91
N LEU A 214 3.37 -17.49 -3.19
CA LEU A 214 2.34 -17.46 -4.24
C LEU A 214 1.23 -16.45 -3.92
N VAL A 215 0.73 -16.43 -2.69
CA VAL A 215 -0.26 -15.43 -2.23
C VAL A 215 0.28 -14.01 -2.39
N THR A 216 1.54 -13.76 -2.03
CA THR A 216 2.21 -12.47 -2.20
C THR A 216 2.34 -12.08 -3.67
N LEU A 217 2.72 -13.03 -4.54
CA LEU A 217 2.81 -12.80 -5.99
C LEU A 217 1.45 -12.46 -6.59
N LEU A 218 0.40 -13.21 -6.26
CA LEU A 218 -0.96 -12.91 -6.72
C LEU A 218 -1.42 -11.53 -6.23
N ASN A 219 -1.11 -11.18 -4.98
CA ASN A 219 -1.39 -9.84 -4.48
C ASN A 219 -0.61 -8.76 -5.23
N ALA A 220 0.65 -8.99 -5.59
CA ALA A 220 1.43 -8.05 -6.40
C ALA A 220 0.81 -7.83 -7.79
N VAL A 221 0.29 -8.88 -8.42
CA VAL A 221 -0.48 -8.78 -9.67
C VAL A 221 -1.73 -7.92 -9.48
N LEU A 222 -2.50 -8.15 -8.41
CA LEU A 222 -3.70 -7.36 -8.11
C LEU A 222 -3.37 -5.88 -7.84
N LEU A 223 -2.20 -5.59 -7.32
CA LEU A 223 -1.72 -4.23 -7.05
C LEU A 223 -1.31 -3.47 -8.33
N LEU A 224 -1.18 -4.13 -9.50
CA LEU A 224 -0.98 -3.44 -10.79
C LEU A 224 -2.11 -2.46 -11.12
N ARG A 225 -3.26 -2.55 -10.44
CA ARG A 225 -4.32 -1.54 -10.53
C ARG A 225 -3.91 -0.16 -10.01
N MET A 226 -2.91 -0.07 -9.11
CA MET A 226 -2.56 1.19 -8.44
C MET A 226 -2.21 2.33 -9.41
N PRO A 227 -1.39 2.14 -10.46
CA PRO A 227 -1.10 3.20 -11.40
C PRO A 227 -2.19 3.41 -12.48
N LEU A 228 -3.32 2.69 -12.45
CA LEU A 228 -4.40 2.91 -13.42
C LEU A 228 -4.93 4.33 -13.36
N LEU A 229 -5.34 4.78 -12.19
CA LEU A 229 -6.00 6.08 -12.03
C LEU A 229 -5.01 7.26 -12.14
N SER A 230 -3.76 7.05 -11.71
CA SER A 230 -2.75 8.11 -11.68
C SER A 230 -1.94 8.26 -12.97
N LEU A 231 -1.93 7.24 -13.83
CA LEU A 231 -1.13 7.23 -15.05
C LEU A 231 -1.90 6.76 -16.28
N ALA A 232 -2.45 5.53 -16.23
CA ALA A 232 -2.98 4.89 -17.43
C ALA A 232 -4.26 5.56 -17.93
N ILE A 233 -5.22 5.85 -17.03
CA ILE A 233 -6.49 6.50 -17.38
C ILE A 233 -6.28 7.94 -17.89
N PRO A 234 -5.44 8.79 -17.27
CA PRO A 234 -5.09 10.09 -17.82
C PRO A 234 -4.55 10.03 -19.25
N LEU A 235 -3.61 9.13 -19.51
CA LEU A 235 -3.05 8.94 -20.86
C LEU A 235 -4.10 8.39 -21.83
N TRP A 236 -4.95 7.45 -21.40
CA TRP A 236 -6.04 6.91 -22.19
C TRP A 236 -7.05 7.99 -22.59
N ILE A 237 -7.42 8.88 -21.66
CA ILE A 237 -8.31 10.02 -21.93
C ILE A 237 -7.70 10.93 -22.98
N ALA A 238 -6.40 11.28 -22.81
CA ALA A 238 -5.73 12.22 -23.68
C ALA A 238 -5.49 11.67 -25.10
N GLU A 239 -5.20 10.38 -25.26
CA GLU A 239 -4.77 9.80 -26.53
C GLU A 239 -5.84 9.01 -27.27
N ARG A 240 -6.84 8.49 -26.56
CA ARG A 240 -7.78 7.49 -27.10
C ARG A 240 -9.26 7.88 -26.98
N THR A 241 -9.61 8.95 -26.30
CA THR A 241 -11.01 9.35 -26.11
C THR A 241 -11.25 10.80 -26.53
N GLN A 242 -12.52 11.14 -26.75
CA GLN A 242 -12.97 12.53 -26.98
C GLN A 242 -13.42 13.21 -25.67
N ALA A 243 -13.17 12.60 -24.51
CA ALA A 243 -13.60 13.15 -23.23
C ALA A 243 -12.78 14.40 -22.84
N PRO A 244 -13.39 15.36 -22.16
CA PRO A 244 -12.68 16.58 -21.76
C PRO A 244 -11.59 16.30 -20.71
N GLY A 245 -10.45 16.96 -20.83
CA GLY A 245 -9.26 16.72 -19.98
C GLY A 245 -9.47 16.96 -18.48
N TRP A 246 -10.40 17.85 -18.08
CA TRP A 246 -10.74 18.08 -16.66
C TRP A 246 -11.28 16.81 -15.97
N LEU A 247 -11.78 15.84 -16.74
CA LEU A 247 -12.31 14.60 -16.22
C LEU A 247 -11.27 13.79 -15.45
N VAL A 248 -10.00 13.87 -15.82
CA VAL A 248 -8.89 13.23 -15.09
C VAL A 248 -8.92 13.59 -13.61
N SER A 249 -9.00 14.88 -13.31
CA SER A 249 -9.07 15.36 -11.91
C SER A 249 -10.38 14.94 -11.24
N ALA A 250 -11.49 14.99 -11.96
CA ALA A 250 -12.79 14.58 -11.43
C ALA A 250 -12.82 13.08 -11.04
N LEU A 251 -12.25 12.21 -11.87
CA LEU A 251 -12.14 10.77 -11.58
C LEU A 251 -11.25 10.49 -10.38
N PHE A 252 -10.17 11.25 -10.21
CA PHE A 252 -9.30 11.12 -9.05
C PHE A 252 -10.00 11.53 -7.75
N VAL A 253 -10.73 12.66 -7.78
CA VAL A 253 -11.55 13.13 -6.66
C VAL A 253 -12.65 12.11 -6.34
N LEU A 254 -13.35 11.58 -7.36
CA LEU A 254 -14.38 10.57 -7.21
C LEU A 254 -13.84 9.33 -6.48
N ASN A 255 -12.70 8.78 -6.92
CA ASN A 255 -12.07 7.62 -6.27
C ASN A 255 -11.70 7.94 -4.81
N THR A 256 -11.07 9.08 -4.57
CA THR A 256 -10.67 9.49 -3.21
C THR A 256 -11.88 9.57 -2.28
N LEU A 257 -12.95 10.24 -2.72
CA LEU A 257 -14.20 10.36 -1.96
C LEU A 257 -14.87 9.00 -1.77
N ALA A 258 -14.92 8.16 -2.81
CA ALA A 258 -15.49 6.80 -2.72
C ALA A 258 -14.77 5.97 -1.65
N VAL A 259 -13.44 5.95 -1.66
CA VAL A 259 -12.64 5.24 -0.66
C VAL A 259 -12.86 5.81 0.74
N MET A 260 -12.86 7.14 0.90
CA MET A 260 -13.09 7.77 2.21
C MET A 260 -14.46 7.40 2.80
N LEU A 261 -15.50 7.32 1.97
CA LEU A 261 -16.87 7.12 2.42
C LEU A 261 -17.25 5.63 2.54
N PHE A 262 -16.77 4.78 1.64
CA PHE A 262 -17.27 3.41 1.49
C PHE A 262 -16.29 2.31 1.91
N GLN A 263 -14.97 2.59 2.03
CA GLN A 263 -13.95 1.58 2.37
C GLN A 263 -14.31 0.79 3.63
N VAL A 264 -14.69 1.48 4.70
CA VAL A 264 -15.04 0.84 5.98
C VAL A 264 -16.29 -0.04 5.84
N ARG A 265 -17.29 0.41 5.08
CA ARG A 265 -18.54 -0.34 4.87
C ARG A 265 -18.28 -1.65 4.11
N LEU A 266 -17.45 -1.60 3.06
CA LEU A 266 -17.12 -2.75 2.23
C LEU A 266 -16.16 -3.73 2.92
N ALA A 267 -15.32 -3.25 3.85
CA ALA A 267 -14.42 -4.10 4.62
C ALA A 267 -15.10 -4.86 5.78
N ARG A 268 -16.21 -4.35 6.33
CA ARG A 268 -16.90 -4.95 7.50
C ARG A 268 -17.26 -6.44 7.35
N PRO A 269 -17.79 -6.92 6.21
CA PRO A 269 -18.15 -8.33 6.06
C PRO A 269 -16.95 -9.26 5.88
N VAL A 270 -15.72 -8.73 5.79
CA VAL A 270 -14.50 -9.50 5.56
C VAL A 270 -13.82 -9.77 6.90
N THR A 271 -14.12 -10.91 7.51
CA THR A 271 -13.68 -11.27 8.87
C THR A 271 -12.87 -12.57 8.93
N ASP A 272 -12.90 -13.37 7.88
CA ASP A 272 -12.24 -14.67 7.77
C ASP A 272 -11.72 -14.93 6.35
N LEU A 273 -11.04 -16.07 6.13
CA LEU A 273 -10.46 -16.39 4.82
C LEU A 273 -11.52 -16.67 3.74
N ASP A 274 -12.68 -17.17 4.12
CA ASP A 274 -13.73 -17.49 3.15
C ASP A 274 -14.43 -16.21 2.66
N SER A 275 -14.74 -15.29 3.57
CA SER A 275 -15.25 -13.97 3.23
C SER A 275 -14.23 -13.14 2.44
N ALA A 276 -12.94 -13.25 2.78
CA ALA A 276 -11.86 -12.62 2.01
C ALA A 276 -11.77 -13.18 0.58
N GLY A 277 -11.86 -14.50 0.43
CA GLY A 277 -11.89 -15.16 -0.88
C GLY A 277 -13.11 -14.75 -1.72
N ARG A 278 -14.29 -14.57 -1.11
CA ARG A 278 -15.48 -14.04 -1.79
C ARG A 278 -15.27 -12.58 -2.21
N ALA A 279 -14.77 -11.73 -1.32
CA ALA A 279 -14.48 -10.34 -1.61
C ALA A 279 -13.52 -10.17 -2.79
N LEU A 280 -12.45 -10.98 -2.83
CA LEU A 280 -11.48 -10.96 -3.94
C LEU A 280 -12.08 -11.44 -5.25
N ARG A 281 -12.88 -12.51 -5.26
CA ARG A 281 -13.56 -12.96 -6.49
C ARG A 281 -14.51 -11.89 -7.02
N THR A 282 -15.33 -11.29 -6.16
CA THR A 282 -16.21 -10.19 -6.55
C THR A 282 -15.40 -9.01 -7.07
N SER A 283 -14.30 -8.64 -6.39
CA SER A 283 -13.38 -7.61 -6.86
C SER A 283 -12.84 -7.90 -8.24
N GLY A 284 -12.40 -9.15 -8.51
CA GLY A 284 -11.88 -9.55 -9.82
C GLY A 284 -12.91 -9.38 -10.94
N VAL A 285 -14.16 -9.79 -10.71
CA VAL A 285 -15.24 -9.64 -11.68
C VAL A 285 -15.54 -8.14 -11.94
N VAL A 286 -15.68 -7.35 -10.87
CA VAL A 286 -15.95 -5.90 -11.00
C VAL A 286 -14.78 -5.18 -11.65
N MET A 287 -13.53 -5.59 -11.37
CA MET A 287 -12.33 -5.03 -11.99
C MET A 287 -12.27 -5.36 -13.49
N ALA A 288 -12.56 -6.59 -13.87
CA ALA A 288 -12.62 -6.98 -15.29
C ALA A 288 -13.71 -6.20 -16.03
N LEU A 289 -14.88 -6.00 -15.40
CA LEU A 289 -15.95 -5.16 -15.95
C LEU A 289 -15.51 -3.70 -16.09
N SER A 290 -14.82 -3.16 -15.07
CA SER A 290 -14.23 -1.81 -15.12
C SER A 290 -13.27 -1.66 -16.31
N CYS A 291 -12.36 -2.63 -16.50
CA CYS A 291 -11.43 -2.65 -17.63
C CYS A 291 -12.17 -2.69 -18.98
N ALA A 292 -13.24 -3.48 -19.10
CA ALA A 292 -14.06 -3.55 -20.30
C ALA A 292 -14.76 -2.20 -20.58
N VAL A 293 -15.30 -1.54 -19.54
CA VAL A 293 -15.93 -0.22 -19.67
C VAL A 293 -14.91 0.84 -20.08
N PHE A 294 -13.70 0.84 -19.51
CA PHE A 294 -12.62 1.72 -19.96
C PHE A 294 -12.21 1.44 -21.41
N ALA A 295 -12.13 0.18 -21.82
CA ALA A 295 -11.85 -0.19 -23.21
C ALA A 295 -12.89 0.40 -24.18
N VAL A 296 -14.17 0.25 -23.87
CA VAL A 296 -15.29 0.74 -24.70
C VAL A 296 -15.36 2.25 -24.72
N SER A 297 -14.81 2.98 -23.74
CA SER A 297 -14.82 4.45 -23.70
C SER A 297 -14.10 5.14 -24.86
N ALA A 298 -13.25 4.41 -25.62
CA ALA A 298 -12.59 4.92 -26.81
C ALA A 298 -13.45 4.85 -28.08
N LEU A 299 -14.59 4.13 -28.07
CA LEU A 299 -15.41 3.93 -29.26
C LEU A 299 -16.34 5.11 -29.59
N PRO A 300 -16.93 5.85 -28.61
CA PRO A 300 -17.85 6.92 -28.90
C PRO A 300 -17.17 8.11 -29.56
N SER A 301 -17.81 8.67 -30.60
CA SER A 301 -17.46 9.97 -31.19
C SER A 301 -17.89 11.15 -30.31
N SER A 302 -18.82 10.92 -29.36
CA SER A 302 -19.29 11.95 -28.42
C SER A 302 -18.43 11.98 -27.17
N GLY A 303 -17.84 13.13 -26.87
CA GLY A 303 -17.04 13.34 -25.64
C GLY A 303 -17.83 13.11 -24.35
N TRP A 304 -19.14 13.44 -24.36
CA TRP A 304 -20.02 13.21 -23.21
C TRP A 304 -20.31 11.73 -22.95
N LEU A 305 -20.53 10.95 -24.02
CA LEU A 305 -20.73 9.50 -23.85
C LEU A 305 -19.45 8.82 -23.38
N ALA A 306 -18.28 9.23 -23.91
CA ALA A 306 -16.99 8.79 -23.41
C ALA A 306 -16.81 9.15 -21.93
N ALA A 307 -17.17 10.37 -21.52
CA ALA A 307 -17.10 10.80 -20.13
C ALA A 307 -17.98 9.97 -19.20
N VAL A 308 -19.24 9.65 -19.60
CA VAL A 308 -20.13 8.78 -18.82
C VAL A 308 -19.54 7.38 -18.63
N LEU A 309 -18.97 6.79 -19.68
CA LEU A 309 -18.31 5.49 -19.61
C LEU A 309 -17.08 5.53 -18.69
N LEU A 310 -16.26 6.57 -18.78
CA LEU A 310 -15.10 6.76 -17.91
C LEU A 310 -15.49 6.90 -16.44
N VAL A 311 -16.55 7.65 -16.13
CA VAL A 311 -17.09 7.76 -14.76
C VAL A 311 -17.61 6.40 -14.28
N ALA A 312 -18.37 5.68 -15.10
CA ALA A 312 -18.86 4.35 -14.75
C ALA A 312 -17.69 3.38 -14.49
N GLY A 313 -16.67 3.38 -15.36
CA GLY A 313 -15.45 2.60 -15.17
C GLY A 313 -14.73 2.93 -13.87
N ALA A 314 -14.64 4.22 -13.51
CA ALA A 314 -13.98 4.67 -12.28
C ALA A 314 -14.77 4.30 -11.01
N VAL A 315 -16.11 4.31 -11.05
CA VAL A 315 -16.96 3.83 -9.95
C VAL A 315 -16.71 2.32 -9.73
N LEU A 316 -16.71 1.53 -10.80
CA LEU A 316 -16.42 0.10 -10.73
C LEU A 316 -14.99 -0.16 -10.23
N LEU A 317 -14.00 0.60 -10.71
CA LEU A 317 -12.61 0.52 -10.25
C LEU A 317 -12.52 0.76 -8.75
N SER A 318 -13.19 1.80 -8.25
CA SER A 318 -13.19 2.15 -6.82
C SER A 318 -13.84 1.06 -5.95
N ASP A 319 -14.97 0.48 -6.38
CA ASP A 319 -15.59 -0.65 -5.67
C ASP A 319 -14.68 -1.88 -5.64
N ALA A 320 -14.12 -2.24 -6.81
CA ALA A 320 -13.18 -3.35 -6.91
C ALA A 320 -11.94 -3.16 -6.03
N GLU A 321 -11.38 -1.96 -6.01
CA GLU A 321 -10.23 -1.59 -5.18
C GLU A 321 -10.50 -1.79 -3.70
N MET A 322 -11.63 -1.31 -3.22
CA MET A 322 -12.00 -1.42 -1.81
C MET A 322 -12.18 -2.87 -1.36
N ARG A 323 -12.81 -3.71 -2.19
CA ARG A 323 -13.00 -5.14 -1.93
C ARG A 323 -11.67 -5.90 -1.98
N GLN A 324 -10.83 -5.60 -2.97
CA GLN A 324 -9.51 -6.21 -3.11
C GLN A 324 -8.64 -5.88 -1.89
N SER A 325 -8.62 -4.64 -1.45
CA SER A 325 -7.85 -4.23 -0.28
C SER A 325 -8.31 -4.99 0.98
N ALA A 326 -9.62 -5.04 1.24
CA ALA A 326 -10.17 -5.75 2.40
C ALA A 326 -9.84 -7.25 2.37
N GLY A 327 -10.01 -7.91 1.21
CA GLY A 327 -9.69 -9.32 1.04
C GLY A 327 -8.20 -9.61 1.21
N SER A 328 -7.34 -8.79 0.60
CA SER A 328 -5.88 -8.96 0.70
C SER A 328 -5.36 -8.74 2.13
N TRP A 329 -5.85 -7.73 2.84
CA TRP A 329 -5.47 -7.53 4.25
C TRP A 329 -5.86 -8.72 5.13
N GLN A 330 -7.07 -9.22 4.97
CA GLN A 330 -7.54 -10.37 5.76
C GLN A 330 -6.69 -11.61 5.47
N ILE A 331 -6.38 -11.92 4.22
CA ILE A 331 -5.54 -13.06 3.83
C ILE A 331 -4.12 -12.87 4.38
N GLY A 332 -3.52 -11.70 4.17
CA GLY A 332 -2.16 -11.42 4.61
C GLY A 332 -1.96 -11.61 6.12
N PHE A 333 -2.96 -11.22 6.94
CA PHE A 333 -2.90 -11.44 8.38
C PHE A 333 -3.25 -12.87 8.80
N SER A 334 -4.25 -13.49 8.16
CA SER A 334 -4.72 -14.81 8.57
C SER A 334 -3.72 -15.93 8.28
N LEU A 335 -2.83 -15.72 7.32
CA LEU A 335 -1.80 -16.69 6.94
C LEU A 335 -0.44 -16.43 7.61
N ALA A 336 -0.25 -15.27 8.24
CA ALA A 336 0.98 -14.93 8.93
C ALA A 336 1.00 -15.59 10.32
N PRO A 337 2.07 -16.33 10.69
CA PRO A 337 2.25 -16.83 12.05
C PRO A 337 2.28 -15.69 13.06
N ALA A 338 1.65 -15.89 14.23
CA ALA A 338 1.50 -14.86 15.24
C ALA A 338 2.84 -14.28 15.73
N GLU A 339 3.88 -15.11 15.74
CA GLU A 339 5.24 -14.77 16.19
C GLU A 339 6.06 -14.03 15.13
N ARG A 340 5.56 -13.95 13.86
CA ARG A 340 6.32 -13.44 12.71
C ARG A 340 5.50 -12.49 11.83
N ILE A 341 4.52 -11.85 12.39
CA ILE A 341 3.60 -10.99 11.61
C ILE A 341 4.36 -9.89 10.88
N GLY A 342 5.32 -9.23 11.51
CA GLY A 342 6.12 -8.17 10.88
C GLY A 342 6.92 -8.67 9.68
N GLN A 343 7.56 -9.83 9.80
CA GLN A 343 8.31 -10.46 8.71
C GLN A 343 7.40 -10.81 7.53
N TYR A 344 6.25 -11.44 7.80
CA TYR A 344 5.29 -11.84 6.78
C TYR A 344 4.61 -10.65 6.13
N GLN A 345 4.23 -9.64 6.91
CA GLN A 345 3.65 -8.40 6.38
C GLN A 345 4.68 -7.57 5.58
N GLY A 346 5.95 -7.59 6.00
CA GLY A 346 7.04 -7.00 5.22
C GLY A 346 7.17 -7.65 3.84
N PHE A 347 7.09 -9.00 3.76
CA PHE A 347 7.14 -9.73 2.51
C PHE A 347 5.87 -9.49 1.66
N PHE A 348 4.70 -9.54 2.26
CA PHE A 348 3.44 -9.27 1.57
C PHE A 348 3.38 -7.84 1.01
N GLY A 349 3.96 -6.88 1.75
CA GLY A 349 4.05 -5.48 1.36
C GLY A 349 4.97 -5.20 0.16
N THR A 350 5.86 -6.14 -0.21
CA THR A 350 6.76 -5.97 -1.39
C THR A 350 5.99 -5.79 -2.69
N GLY A 351 4.75 -6.25 -2.75
CA GLY A 351 3.87 -6.04 -3.91
C GLY A 351 3.63 -4.57 -4.25
N VAL A 352 3.63 -3.67 -3.27
CA VAL A 352 3.41 -2.22 -3.49
C VAL A 352 4.56 -1.57 -4.27
N PRO A 353 5.83 -1.65 -3.83
CA PRO A 353 6.96 -1.16 -4.62
C PRO A 353 7.05 -1.80 -6.00
N VAL A 354 6.81 -3.11 -6.11
CA VAL A 354 6.81 -3.82 -7.39
C VAL A 354 5.76 -3.23 -8.34
N ALA A 355 4.53 -3.03 -7.89
CA ALA A 355 3.47 -2.43 -8.69
C ALA A 355 3.78 -0.97 -9.07
N ARG A 356 4.41 -0.19 -8.20
CA ARG A 356 4.83 1.18 -8.48
C ARG A 356 5.96 1.27 -9.51
N THR A 357 6.86 0.28 -9.53
CA THR A 357 8.01 0.25 -10.43
C THR A 357 7.65 -0.34 -11.79
N LEU A 358 7.00 -1.51 -11.81
CA LEU A 358 6.67 -2.22 -13.04
C LEU A 358 5.34 -1.77 -13.66
N GLY A 359 4.40 -1.30 -12.84
CA GLY A 359 3.07 -0.93 -13.28
C GLY A 359 3.05 0.11 -14.40
N PRO A 360 3.77 1.24 -14.30
CA PRO A 360 3.82 2.23 -15.37
C PRO A 360 4.25 1.65 -16.71
N LEU A 361 5.33 0.86 -16.73
CA LEU A 361 5.85 0.22 -17.94
C LEU A 361 4.83 -0.77 -18.53
N LEU A 362 4.30 -1.67 -17.71
CA LEU A 362 3.36 -2.69 -18.14
C LEU A 362 2.04 -2.07 -18.63
N LEU A 363 1.48 -1.11 -17.90
CA LEU A 363 0.21 -0.49 -18.27
C LEU A 363 0.35 0.39 -19.52
N THR A 364 1.44 1.14 -19.66
CA THR A 364 1.69 1.91 -20.88
C THR A 364 1.77 0.99 -22.10
N ALA A 365 2.55 -0.10 -22.01
CA ALA A 365 2.64 -1.06 -23.10
C ALA A 365 1.28 -1.71 -23.40
N LEU A 366 0.56 -2.21 -22.40
CA LEU A 366 -0.72 -2.87 -22.59
C LEU A 366 -1.80 -1.93 -23.12
N LEU A 367 -1.96 -0.75 -22.50
CA LEU A 367 -3.14 0.07 -22.72
C LEU A 367 -2.96 1.07 -23.88
N LEU A 368 -1.77 1.63 -24.06
CA LEU A 368 -1.52 2.57 -25.16
C LEU A 368 -1.11 1.88 -26.45
N MET A 369 -0.24 0.85 -26.38
CA MET A 369 0.22 0.16 -27.59
C MET A 369 -0.82 -0.83 -28.12
N TRP A 370 -1.46 -1.61 -27.22
CA TRP A 370 -2.46 -2.62 -27.61
C TRP A 370 -3.90 -2.10 -27.57
N GLY A 371 -4.18 -0.99 -26.90
CA GLY A 371 -5.50 -0.38 -26.87
C GLY A 371 -6.57 -1.27 -26.18
N ILE A 372 -7.71 -1.46 -26.84
CA ILE A 372 -8.84 -2.26 -26.32
C ILE A 372 -8.43 -3.69 -25.91
N PRO A 373 -7.69 -4.47 -26.74
CA PRO A 373 -7.19 -5.79 -26.33
C PRO A 373 -6.33 -5.75 -25.06
N GLY A 374 -5.53 -4.70 -24.87
CA GLY A 374 -4.71 -4.51 -23.67
C GLY A 374 -5.54 -4.34 -22.40
N TRP A 375 -6.63 -3.58 -22.46
CA TRP A 375 -7.58 -3.47 -21.34
C TRP A 375 -8.23 -4.82 -20.98
N LEU A 376 -8.66 -5.58 -21.99
CA LEU A 376 -9.27 -6.89 -21.78
C LEU A 376 -8.28 -7.90 -21.21
N LEU A 377 -7.03 -7.89 -21.69
CA LEU A 377 -5.96 -8.73 -21.14
C LEU A 377 -5.65 -8.38 -19.69
N LEU A 378 -5.55 -7.09 -19.37
CA LEU A 378 -5.36 -6.64 -17.98
C LEU A 378 -6.53 -7.09 -17.10
N GLY A 379 -7.76 -6.88 -17.54
CA GLY A 379 -8.96 -7.33 -16.82
C GLY A 379 -8.96 -8.84 -16.59
N GLY A 380 -8.61 -9.62 -17.62
CA GLY A 380 -8.48 -11.07 -17.54
C GLY A 380 -7.38 -11.53 -16.56
N LEU A 381 -6.22 -10.87 -16.56
CA LEU A 381 -5.12 -11.15 -15.64
C LEU A 381 -5.52 -10.88 -14.19
N LEU A 382 -6.16 -9.73 -13.92
CA LEU A 382 -6.63 -9.37 -12.58
C LEU A 382 -7.76 -10.29 -12.11
N LEU A 383 -8.65 -10.71 -13.00
CA LEU A 383 -9.69 -11.69 -12.72
C LEU A 383 -9.07 -13.05 -12.35
N ALA A 384 -8.16 -13.57 -13.17
CA ALA A 384 -7.48 -14.84 -12.95
C ALA A 384 -6.73 -14.83 -11.60
N ALA A 385 -5.98 -13.77 -11.29
CA ALA A 385 -5.27 -13.62 -10.02
C ALA A 385 -6.24 -13.60 -8.83
N SER A 386 -7.39 -12.92 -8.97
CA SER A 386 -8.43 -12.85 -7.93
C SER A 386 -9.05 -14.21 -7.64
N PHE A 387 -9.30 -15.03 -8.66
CA PHE A 387 -9.83 -16.39 -8.50
C PHE A 387 -8.79 -17.35 -7.97
N ALA A 388 -7.51 -17.23 -8.38
CA ALA A 388 -6.40 -18.05 -7.91
C ALA A 388 -6.06 -17.81 -6.43
N MET A 389 -6.36 -16.62 -5.89
CA MET A 389 -6.05 -16.27 -4.51
C MET A 389 -6.73 -17.19 -3.49
N GLY A 390 -7.98 -17.59 -3.72
CA GLY A 390 -8.71 -18.49 -2.80
C GLY A 390 -8.05 -19.86 -2.66
N PRO A 391 -7.79 -20.61 -3.75
CA PRO A 391 -7.01 -21.85 -3.72
C PRO A 391 -5.63 -21.70 -3.09
N ALA A 392 -4.89 -20.63 -3.43
CA ALA A 392 -3.57 -20.36 -2.86
C ALA A 392 -3.61 -20.16 -1.35
N ALA A 393 -4.62 -19.42 -0.85
CA ALA A 393 -4.81 -19.20 0.59
C ALA A 393 -5.17 -20.50 1.33
N ARG A 394 -6.00 -21.38 0.73
CA ARG A 394 -6.30 -22.70 1.31
C ARG A 394 -5.06 -23.59 1.37
N TRP A 395 -4.25 -23.60 0.32
CA TRP A 395 -2.97 -24.32 0.31
C TRP A 395 -2.02 -23.84 1.41
N ALA A 396 -1.91 -22.51 1.58
CA ALA A 396 -1.09 -21.93 2.65
C ALA A 396 -1.59 -22.33 4.05
N ARG A 397 -2.92 -22.32 4.29
CA ARG A 397 -3.52 -22.74 5.57
C ARG A 397 -3.25 -24.21 5.91
N GLY A 398 -3.34 -25.11 4.93
CA GLY A 398 -3.12 -26.55 5.14
C GLY A 398 -1.74 -26.87 5.72
N ARG A 399 -0.71 -26.15 5.31
CA ARG A 399 0.67 -26.35 5.79
C ARG A 399 0.90 -25.85 7.23
N THR A 400 0.29 -24.73 7.60
CA THR A 400 0.36 -24.22 8.99
C THR A 400 -0.31 -25.16 9.98
N GLY A 401 -1.32 -25.93 9.57
CA GLY A 401 -1.96 -26.97 10.38
C GLY A 401 -1.08 -28.22 10.56
N ASP A 402 -0.37 -28.64 9.50
CA ASP A 402 0.52 -29.83 9.55
C ASP A 402 1.78 -29.58 10.39
N ASP A 403 2.36 -28.37 10.35
CA ASP A 403 3.53 -28.03 11.14
C ASP A 403 3.20 -27.91 12.65
N GLY A 404 2.00 -27.40 13.00
CA GLY A 404 1.49 -27.37 14.38
C GLY A 404 1.22 -28.77 14.95
N GLY A 405 0.70 -29.69 14.12
CA GLY A 405 0.45 -31.08 14.50
C GLY A 405 1.73 -31.88 14.76
N ARG A 406 2.78 -31.65 13.96
CA ARG A 406 4.09 -32.30 14.16
C ARG A 406 4.86 -31.79 15.36
N ALA A 407 4.74 -30.51 15.71
CA ALA A 407 5.36 -29.93 16.90
C ALA A 407 4.74 -30.50 18.19
N HIS A 408 3.44 -30.76 18.24
CA HIS A 408 2.78 -31.38 19.37
C HIS A 408 2.99 -32.89 19.47
N ALA A 409 3.13 -33.60 18.35
CA ALA A 409 3.42 -35.04 18.34
C ALA A 409 4.86 -35.34 18.80
N GLY A 410 5.83 -34.46 18.52
CA GLY A 410 7.21 -34.59 18.98
C GLY A 410 7.43 -34.29 20.47
N ALA A 411 6.52 -33.54 21.12
CA ALA A 411 6.58 -33.21 22.53
C ALA A 411 5.89 -34.25 23.44
N ALA A 412 5.16 -35.21 22.90
CA ALA A 412 4.36 -36.20 23.61
C ALA A 412 5.02 -37.60 23.74
N SER A 413 6.34 -37.72 23.57
CA SER A 413 7.08 -38.95 23.85
C SER A 413 7.84 -38.83 25.19
N PRO A 414 7.21 -39.10 26.36
CA PRO A 414 8.00 -39.36 27.54
C PRO A 414 8.56 -40.78 27.43
N GLY A 415 9.89 -40.92 27.53
CA GLY A 415 10.58 -42.18 27.57
C GLY A 415 9.98 -43.12 28.65
N LEU A 416 9.49 -44.25 28.17
CA LEU A 416 9.31 -45.44 28.98
C LEU A 416 10.59 -46.25 28.82
N SER A 417 11.45 -46.18 29.82
CA SER A 417 12.36 -47.26 30.22
C SER A 417 12.85 -47.03 31.62
#